data_3cb91baf96731d78e2748375774d1ad6
#
_entry.id   3cb91baf96731d78e2748375774d1ad6
#
_cell.length_a   1.000
_cell.length_b   1.000
_cell.length_c   1.000
_cell.angle_alpha   90.00
_cell.angle_beta   90.00
_cell.angle_gamma   90.00
#
_symmetry.space_group_name_H-M   'P 1'
#
loop_
_entity.id
_entity.type
_entity.pdbx_description
1 polymer ?
#
loop_
_entity_poly.entity_id
_entity_poly.type
_entity_poly.pdbx_seq_one_letter_code
_entity_poly.pdbx_strand_id
1 'polypeptide(L)'
;MTADRTGPVARTPYGAVRGRYEHQNAVFRGIPYAAPPFGSRRFRAPEPPEPWAGVRDAGAFGPTPPKPPYSEAFAQYLADPSVPGDDCLNLNIWTPEPGPGARLPVLVWLHGGALTRGSSAVPVYDGRAFARDGVVLVSVNYRLGVEGYGLFPDAPANLGLHDQLAALRWVHESIAAFGGDPGNVTLAGQSAGAISTGVLIAAPQARGLVRRAVLQSGAPEVADRQKVRRMVRRMATRLKIPATAAAFADVDRDLLLRTQAEAGRRSSPVLGGPGFGLVVDGDLVPTDPLAALTGGGAAPGVDLLMGWTRDEYRLWLVPGGLVEHVDRLGSVALAGAMARCRVGSEVPRGYRALRPAAGAAELVGQMVTDHMLRLPLHRLADARPSRSHVYEFAWPSLRPALGACHSLELGFVFDTGEVEEAVRLAGKGAPQSLADTMHTAWVDFATTGDPGWPSWDASHPTRVFDTTGPGLAHGPRDAELALWAHPLVPRQAPAADRLAAVRRLRRSPVPRRR
;
A
#
# COMPACT_ATOMS: atom_id res chain seq x y z
N MET A 1 16.49 20.77 40.30
CA MET A 1 15.08 20.31 40.42
C MET A 1 14.55 20.08 39.04
N THR A 2 14.67 18.86 38.53
CA THR A 2 14.04 18.44 37.28
C THR A 2 12.54 18.27 37.56
N ALA A 3 11.73 19.18 37.02
CA ALA A 3 10.28 19.01 37.02
C ALA A 3 9.98 17.66 36.34
N ASP A 4 9.37 16.77 37.09
CA ASP A 4 8.80 15.51 36.60
C ASP A 4 7.70 15.89 35.60
N ARG A 5 8.07 16.02 34.32
CA ARG A 5 7.11 16.29 33.25
C ARG A 5 6.29 15.01 33.06
N THR A 6 5.20 14.91 33.78
CA THR A 6 4.18 13.92 33.48
C THR A 6 3.79 14.11 32.02
N GLY A 7 3.98 13.06 31.20
CA GLY A 7 3.69 13.13 29.75
C GLY A 7 2.25 13.55 29.45
N PRO A 8 1.95 13.99 28.23
CA PRO A 8 0.63 14.45 27.83
C PRO A 8 -0.40 13.32 27.99
N VAL A 9 -1.60 13.67 28.46
CA VAL A 9 -2.70 12.72 28.64
C VAL A 9 -3.85 13.08 27.70
N ALA A 10 -4.26 12.12 26.87
CA ALA A 10 -5.45 12.23 26.03
C ALA A 10 -6.54 11.26 26.52
N ARG A 11 -7.82 11.66 26.41
CA ARG A 11 -8.97 10.86 26.85
C ARG A 11 -9.78 10.45 25.63
N THR A 12 -9.81 9.15 25.35
CA THR A 12 -10.63 8.55 24.29
C THR A 12 -11.93 7.97 24.89
N PRO A 13 -12.91 7.59 24.05
CA PRO A 13 -14.10 6.87 24.51
C PRO A 13 -13.77 5.55 25.24
N TYR A 14 -12.60 4.97 24.99
CA TYR A 14 -12.18 3.68 25.56
C TYR A 14 -11.38 3.84 26.86
N GLY A 15 -10.81 5.01 27.12
CA GLY A 15 -10.01 5.28 28.33
C GLY A 15 -8.94 6.36 28.08
N ALA A 16 -8.24 6.74 29.14
CA ALA A 16 -7.16 7.70 29.03
C ALA A 16 -5.83 7.02 28.66
N VAL A 17 -5.02 7.72 27.85
CA VAL A 17 -3.66 7.30 27.48
C VAL A 17 -2.65 8.39 27.81
N ARG A 18 -1.46 7.99 28.24
CA ARG A 18 -0.34 8.88 28.53
C ARG A 18 0.77 8.66 27.53
N GLY A 19 1.09 9.69 26.76
CA GLY A 19 2.21 9.75 25.83
C GLY A 19 3.48 10.33 26.45
N ARG A 20 4.40 10.73 25.58
CA ARG A 20 5.66 11.42 25.92
C ARG A 20 5.81 12.66 25.06
N TYR A 21 6.60 13.62 25.53
CA TYR A 21 7.06 14.72 24.70
C TYR A 21 8.40 14.34 24.05
N GLU A 22 8.47 14.41 22.73
CA GLU A 22 9.67 14.20 21.93
C GLU A 22 9.83 15.40 20.98
N HIS A 23 10.97 16.08 21.04
CA HIS A 23 11.23 17.27 20.20
C HIS A 23 10.06 18.28 20.15
N GLN A 24 9.47 18.58 21.31
CA GLN A 24 8.32 19.49 21.52
C GLN A 24 6.96 18.93 21.07
N ASN A 25 6.90 17.81 20.37
CA ASN A 25 5.66 17.16 19.97
C ASN A 25 5.19 16.17 21.06
N ALA A 26 3.88 16.03 21.21
CA ALA A 26 3.30 14.96 21.99
C ALA A 26 3.21 13.69 21.13
N VAL A 27 3.72 12.58 21.67
CA VAL A 27 3.77 11.30 20.98
C VAL A 27 3.10 10.23 21.82
N PHE A 28 2.17 9.51 21.22
CA PHE A 28 1.45 8.41 21.82
C PHE A 28 1.63 7.17 20.94
N ARG A 29 2.07 6.06 21.51
CA ARG A 29 2.36 4.82 20.79
C ARG A 29 1.61 3.63 21.37
N GLY A 30 1.26 2.67 20.52
CA GLY A 30 0.64 1.42 20.93
C GLY A 30 -0.79 1.56 21.47
N ILE A 31 -1.55 2.56 21.01
CA ILE A 31 -2.95 2.73 21.41
C ILE A 31 -3.80 1.67 20.70
N PRO A 32 -4.55 0.80 21.40
CA PRO A 32 -5.41 -0.17 20.76
C PRO A 32 -6.62 0.53 20.12
N TYR A 33 -6.89 0.21 18.86
CA TYR A 33 -8.10 0.62 18.15
C TYR A 33 -9.10 -0.52 17.99
N ALA A 34 -8.67 -1.76 18.26
CA ALA A 34 -9.48 -2.96 18.27
C ALA A 34 -8.94 -3.96 19.30
N ALA A 35 -9.76 -4.93 19.70
CA ALA A 35 -9.35 -6.01 20.58
C ALA A 35 -8.30 -6.92 19.90
N PRO A 36 -7.41 -7.59 20.69
CA PRO A 36 -6.41 -8.51 20.14
C PRO A 36 -7.02 -9.57 19.22
N PRO A 37 -6.53 -9.76 17.98
CA PRO A 37 -7.17 -10.61 16.95
C PRO A 37 -6.80 -12.10 17.07
N PHE A 38 -6.50 -12.58 18.27
CA PHE A 38 -6.04 -13.95 18.53
C PHE A 38 -6.95 -14.71 19.50
N GLY A 39 -6.64 -15.96 19.77
CA GLY A 39 -7.51 -16.85 20.54
C GLY A 39 -8.85 -17.04 19.84
N SER A 40 -9.96 -16.85 20.55
CA SER A 40 -11.31 -16.97 20.00
C SER A 40 -11.65 -15.93 18.92
N ARG A 41 -10.84 -14.86 18.79
CA ARG A 41 -11.02 -13.81 17.76
C ARG A 41 -10.17 -14.05 16.49
N ARG A 42 -9.41 -15.14 16.46
CA ARG A 42 -8.56 -15.45 15.28
C ARG A 42 -9.44 -15.70 14.05
N PHE A 43 -9.08 -15.11 12.90
CA PHE A 43 -9.85 -15.15 11.65
C PHE A 43 -11.27 -14.57 11.73
N ARG A 44 -11.55 -13.68 12.68
CA ARG A 44 -12.82 -12.94 12.78
C ARG A 44 -12.62 -11.46 12.45
N ALA A 45 -13.73 -10.77 12.16
CA ALA A 45 -13.73 -9.32 12.02
C ALA A 45 -13.23 -8.65 13.31
N PRO A 46 -12.56 -7.47 13.22
CA PRO A 46 -12.10 -6.76 14.41
C PRO A 46 -13.30 -6.33 15.28
N GLU A 47 -13.13 -6.43 16.58
CA GLU A 47 -14.06 -5.93 17.59
C GLU A 47 -13.47 -4.68 18.26
N PRO A 48 -14.28 -3.72 18.74
CA PRO A 48 -13.78 -2.57 19.47
C PRO A 48 -12.89 -2.99 20.65
N PRO A 49 -11.90 -2.17 21.07
CA PRO A 49 -11.12 -2.46 22.25
C PRO A 49 -11.99 -2.40 23.49
N GLU A 50 -11.68 -3.23 24.49
CA GLU A 50 -12.35 -3.16 25.78
C GLU A 50 -11.98 -1.85 26.48
N PRO A 51 -12.96 -1.08 27.01
CA PRO A 51 -12.66 0.11 27.78
C PRO A 51 -11.81 -0.20 29.03
N TRP A 52 -10.90 0.70 29.36
CA TRP A 52 -10.03 0.54 30.53
C TRP A 52 -10.18 1.68 31.52
N ALA A 53 -10.01 1.35 32.80
CA ALA A 53 -9.93 2.32 33.87
C ALA A 53 -8.52 2.89 34.01
N GLY A 54 -8.41 4.11 34.57
CA GLY A 54 -7.13 4.77 34.82
C GLY A 54 -6.49 5.32 33.54
N VAL A 55 -5.15 5.42 33.56
CA VAL A 55 -4.36 5.98 32.44
C VAL A 55 -3.38 4.90 31.95
N ARG A 56 -3.60 4.43 30.72
CA ARG A 56 -2.71 3.47 30.06
C ARG A 56 -1.45 4.16 29.55
N ASP A 57 -0.29 3.54 29.76
CA ASP A 57 0.97 4.05 29.18
C ASP A 57 0.98 3.84 27.65
N ALA A 58 1.24 4.90 26.93
CA ALA A 58 1.39 4.96 25.49
C ALA A 58 2.75 5.56 25.09
N GLY A 59 3.79 5.32 25.88
CA GLY A 59 5.14 5.85 25.66
C GLY A 59 6.03 4.98 24.77
N ALA A 60 5.59 3.77 24.38
CA ALA A 60 6.37 2.85 23.56
C ALA A 60 5.48 2.20 22.47
N PHE A 61 6.11 1.76 21.38
CA PHE A 61 5.39 1.02 20.34
C PHE A 61 4.74 -0.24 20.93
N GLY A 62 3.48 -0.47 20.57
CA GLY A 62 2.77 -1.70 20.87
C GLY A 62 3.23 -2.89 20.03
N PRO A 63 2.72 -4.09 20.33
CA PRO A 63 3.00 -5.28 19.53
C PRO A 63 2.72 -5.06 18.04
N THR A 64 3.60 -5.63 17.20
CA THR A 64 3.42 -5.59 15.75
C THR A 64 2.72 -6.85 15.25
N PRO A 65 1.99 -6.79 14.13
CA PRO A 65 1.39 -7.98 13.54
C PRO A 65 2.45 -9.05 13.25
N PRO A 66 2.16 -10.33 13.54
CA PRO A 66 3.06 -11.43 13.22
C PRO A 66 3.38 -11.49 11.74
N LYS A 67 4.67 -11.60 11.42
CA LYS A 67 5.16 -11.58 10.04
C LYS A 67 6.47 -12.35 9.90
N PRO A 68 6.72 -12.98 8.74
CA PRO A 68 8.02 -13.60 8.49
C PRO A 68 9.07 -12.51 8.24
N PRO A 69 10.34 -12.69 8.65
CA PRO A 69 11.41 -11.73 8.37
C PRO A 69 11.66 -11.57 6.87
N TYR A 70 12.25 -10.44 6.48
CA TYR A 70 12.83 -10.31 5.15
C TYR A 70 13.94 -11.35 4.93
N SER A 71 14.13 -11.76 3.66
CA SER A 71 15.36 -12.46 3.31
C SER A 71 16.57 -11.54 3.46
N GLU A 72 17.76 -12.11 3.66
CA GLU A 72 19.01 -11.35 3.81
C GLU A 72 19.22 -10.32 2.69
N ALA A 73 18.86 -10.68 1.46
CA ALA A 73 18.94 -9.81 0.30
C ALA A 73 18.10 -8.52 0.44
N PHE A 74 16.95 -8.57 1.10
CA PHE A 74 16.09 -7.41 1.31
C PHE A 74 16.34 -6.73 2.66
N ALA A 75 16.75 -7.46 3.69
CA ALA A 75 17.00 -6.93 5.03
C ALA A 75 18.12 -5.87 5.06
N GLN A 76 19.01 -5.89 4.09
CA GLN A 76 20.06 -4.86 3.94
C GLN A 76 19.52 -3.50 3.46
N TYR A 77 18.29 -3.45 2.92
CA TYR A 77 17.66 -2.24 2.41
C TYR A 77 16.43 -1.82 3.21
N LEU A 78 15.68 -2.77 3.75
CA LEU A 78 14.38 -2.54 4.38
C LEU A 78 14.42 -3.00 5.85
N ALA A 79 14.05 -2.12 6.77
CA ALA A 79 13.84 -2.50 8.16
C ALA A 79 12.43 -3.07 8.34
N ASP A 80 12.30 -4.02 9.26
CA ASP A 80 11.02 -4.60 9.63
C ASP A 80 11.01 -4.97 11.12
N PRO A 81 10.94 -3.95 12.01
CA PRO A 81 10.96 -4.16 13.45
C PRO A 81 9.79 -5.03 13.89
N SER A 82 10.04 -5.88 14.87
CA SER A 82 9.03 -6.73 15.49
C SER A 82 9.00 -6.47 16.99
N VAL A 83 7.83 -6.11 17.48
CA VAL A 83 7.52 -6.00 18.92
C VAL A 83 6.59 -7.18 19.26
N PRO A 84 6.97 -8.08 20.17
CA PRO A 84 6.19 -9.25 20.50
C PRO A 84 4.91 -8.90 21.28
N GLY A 85 3.88 -9.74 21.14
CA GLY A 85 2.60 -9.62 21.85
C GLY A 85 1.39 -9.83 20.95
N ASP A 86 0.23 -9.89 21.55
CA ASP A 86 -1.04 -10.19 20.88
C ASP A 86 -1.87 -8.93 20.55
N ASP A 87 -1.68 -7.84 21.28
CA ASP A 87 -2.42 -6.58 21.09
C ASP A 87 -1.85 -5.77 19.90
N CYS A 88 -1.85 -6.39 18.71
CA CYS A 88 -1.21 -5.85 17.52
C CYS A 88 -2.13 -4.95 16.67
N LEU A 89 -3.41 -4.83 17.01
CA LEU A 89 -4.33 -3.88 16.39
C LEU A 89 -4.26 -2.53 17.10
N ASN A 90 -3.13 -1.87 16.93
CA ASN A 90 -2.81 -0.60 17.58
C ASN A 90 -2.33 0.44 16.56
N LEU A 91 -2.30 1.69 17.02
CA LEU A 91 -1.86 2.85 16.25
C LEU A 91 -0.96 3.75 17.10
N ASN A 92 -0.22 4.63 16.41
CA ASN A 92 0.62 5.63 17.04
C ASN A 92 0.23 7.02 16.54
N ILE A 93 0.38 8.04 17.38
CA ILE A 93 -0.02 9.42 17.08
C ILE A 93 1.13 10.37 17.45
N TRP A 94 1.47 11.24 16.52
CA TRP A 94 2.32 12.42 16.72
C TRP A 94 1.48 13.66 16.52
N THR A 95 1.51 14.57 17.46
CA THR A 95 0.72 15.81 17.43
C THR A 95 1.50 16.97 18.06
N PRO A 96 1.42 18.19 17.50
CA PRO A 96 2.03 19.35 18.12
C PRO A 96 1.27 19.79 19.39
N GLU A 97 -0.05 19.59 19.40
CA GLU A 97 -0.91 20.10 20.48
C GLU A 97 -2.07 19.12 20.75
N PRO A 98 -1.96 18.26 21.78
CA PRO A 98 -3.05 17.40 22.18
C PRO A 98 -4.18 18.19 22.85
N GLY A 99 -5.43 17.85 22.52
CA GLY A 99 -6.61 18.48 23.09
C GLY A 99 -7.64 18.89 22.02
N PRO A 100 -8.93 19.00 22.37
CA PRO A 100 -10.01 19.09 21.39
C PRO A 100 -10.11 20.47 20.68
N GLY A 101 -9.31 21.47 21.06
CA GLY A 101 -9.40 22.84 20.53
C GLY A 101 -8.59 23.10 19.27
N ALA A 102 -7.54 22.34 18.99
CA ALA A 102 -6.57 22.63 17.93
C ALA A 102 -7.12 22.40 16.51
N ARG A 103 -7.96 21.39 16.29
CA ARG A 103 -8.60 21.05 15.00
C ARG A 103 -7.62 20.97 13.81
N LEU A 104 -6.49 20.31 14.03
CA LEU A 104 -5.43 20.16 13.05
C LEU A 104 -5.79 19.12 11.96
N PRO A 105 -5.26 19.27 10.73
CA PRO A 105 -5.38 18.23 9.71
C PRO A 105 -4.77 16.93 10.21
N VAL A 106 -5.36 15.80 9.81
CA VAL A 106 -4.96 14.46 10.23
C VAL A 106 -4.48 13.68 9.01
N LEU A 107 -3.30 13.07 9.08
CA LEU A 107 -2.79 12.13 8.10
C LEU A 107 -2.75 10.73 8.72
N VAL A 108 -3.57 9.82 8.21
CA VAL A 108 -3.59 8.40 8.61
C VAL A 108 -2.74 7.61 7.65
N TRP A 109 -1.67 6.99 8.15
CA TRP A 109 -0.70 6.25 7.35
C TRP A 109 -0.90 4.74 7.42
N LEU A 110 -1.06 4.11 6.24
CA LEU A 110 -1.08 2.68 6.03
C LEU A 110 0.24 2.22 5.41
N HIS A 111 1.02 1.44 6.16
CA HIS A 111 2.32 0.97 5.71
C HIS A 111 2.25 -0.02 4.54
N GLY A 112 3.34 -0.13 3.77
CA GLY A 112 3.54 -1.14 2.75
C GLY A 112 3.97 -2.50 3.30
N GLY A 113 4.48 -3.37 2.42
CA GLY A 113 5.00 -4.70 2.79
C GLY A 113 4.26 -5.87 2.15
N ALA A 114 3.64 -5.64 0.99
CA ALA A 114 2.97 -6.65 0.16
C ALA A 114 1.91 -7.46 0.94
N LEU A 115 1.23 -6.83 1.91
CA LEU A 115 0.23 -7.43 2.81
C LEU A 115 0.76 -8.58 3.68
N THR A 116 2.07 -8.79 3.71
CA THR A 116 2.70 -9.91 4.45
C THR A 116 3.77 -9.47 5.44
N ARG A 117 4.21 -8.22 5.36
CA ARG A 117 5.27 -7.61 6.17
C ARG A 117 4.95 -6.16 6.48
N GLY A 118 5.86 -5.50 7.18
CA GLY A 118 5.73 -4.13 7.60
C GLY A 118 5.04 -3.96 8.94
N SER A 119 5.14 -2.78 9.49
CA SER A 119 4.44 -2.34 10.70
C SER A 119 4.44 -0.83 10.81
N SER A 120 3.61 -0.29 11.68
CA SER A 120 3.60 1.13 12.04
C SER A 120 4.84 1.57 12.85
N ALA A 121 5.67 0.63 13.31
CA ALA A 121 6.88 0.88 14.08
C ALA A 121 8.15 1.02 13.22
N VAL A 122 8.02 0.98 11.88
CA VAL A 122 9.17 1.16 10.98
C VAL A 122 9.71 2.59 11.13
N PRO A 123 11.01 2.81 11.40
CA PRO A 123 11.56 4.12 11.77
C PRO A 123 11.34 5.23 10.75
N VAL A 124 11.30 4.91 9.47
CA VAL A 124 11.04 5.90 8.41
C VAL A 124 9.67 6.56 8.52
N TYR A 125 8.71 5.96 9.22
CA TYR A 125 7.37 6.50 9.44
C TYR A 125 7.26 7.36 10.71
N ASP A 126 8.36 7.85 11.27
CA ASP A 126 8.34 8.78 12.40
C ASP A 126 7.59 10.07 12.01
N GLY A 127 6.54 10.38 12.75
CA GLY A 127 5.64 11.49 12.45
C GLY A 127 6.08 12.86 12.97
N ARG A 128 7.29 12.97 13.53
CA ARG A 128 7.77 14.22 14.17
C ARG A 128 7.76 15.42 13.21
N ALA A 129 8.12 15.22 11.94
CA ALA A 129 8.15 16.31 10.97
C ALA A 129 6.72 16.79 10.62
N PHE A 130 5.80 15.85 10.40
CA PHE A 130 4.39 16.20 10.20
C PHE A 130 3.82 16.95 11.40
N ALA A 131 4.10 16.50 12.64
CA ALA A 131 3.66 17.19 13.84
C ALA A 131 4.34 18.56 13.98
N ARG A 132 5.64 18.69 13.72
CA ARG A 132 6.34 20.00 13.66
C ARG A 132 5.62 20.99 12.74
N ASP A 133 5.10 20.50 11.61
CA ASP A 133 4.50 21.32 10.56
C ASP A 133 2.96 21.36 10.64
N GLY A 134 2.41 21.03 11.83
CA GLY A 134 1.00 21.26 12.16
C GLY A 134 0.02 20.16 11.70
N VAL A 135 0.49 18.98 11.35
CA VAL A 135 -0.34 17.84 10.96
C VAL A 135 -0.29 16.75 12.03
N VAL A 136 -1.44 16.25 12.48
CA VAL A 136 -1.51 15.06 13.33
C VAL A 136 -1.26 13.82 12.48
N LEU A 137 -0.13 13.12 12.70
CA LEU A 137 0.14 11.86 12.04
C LEU A 137 -0.36 10.69 12.88
N VAL A 138 -1.05 9.75 12.23
CA VAL A 138 -1.52 8.48 12.80
C VAL A 138 -0.97 7.34 11.96
N SER A 139 -0.08 6.49 12.51
CA SER A 139 0.39 5.28 11.84
C SER A 139 -0.32 4.03 12.39
N VAL A 140 -0.75 3.12 11.52
CA VAL A 140 -1.68 2.04 11.85
C VAL A 140 -1.05 0.68 11.59
N ASN A 141 -1.11 -0.22 12.57
CA ASN A 141 -0.89 -1.66 12.38
C ASN A 141 -2.20 -2.35 11.94
N TYR A 142 -2.11 -3.40 11.15
CA TYR A 142 -3.24 -4.22 10.69
C TYR A 142 -2.78 -5.65 10.43
N ARG A 143 -3.67 -6.65 10.49
CA ARG A 143 -3.32 -8.06 10.24
C ARG A 143 -2.70 -8.27 8.88
N LEU A 144 -1.73 -9.16 8.82
CA LEU A 144 -0.92 -9.48 7.65
C LEU A 144 -1.04 -10.95 7.25
N GLY A 145 -0.58 -11.25 6.04
CA GLY A 145 -0.46 -12.62 5.56
C GLY A 145 -1.78 -13.38 5.56
N VAL A 146 -1.72 -14.64 5.96
CA VAL A 146 -2.91 -15.51 5.96
C VAL A 146 -3.97 -15.06 6.96
N GLU A 147 -3.58 -14.45 8.08
CA GLU A 147 -4.49 -13.97 9.12
C GLU A 147 -5.26 -12.71 8.69
N GLY A 148 -4.64 -11.86 7.84
CA GLY A 148 -5.29 -10.67 7.30
C GLY A 148 -5.95 -10.86 5.94
N TYR A 149 -5.41 -11.74 5.10
CA TYR A 149 -5.77 -11.82 3.69
C TYR A 149 -5.94 -13.26 3.17
N GLY A 150 -6.00 -14.25 4.06
CA GLY A 150 -6.40 -15.62 3.70
C GLY A 150 -7.86 -15.67 3.24
N LEU A 151 -8.14 -16.41 2.18
CA LEU A 151 -9.51 -16.58 1.69
C LEU A 151 -10.01 -17.96 2.02
N PHE A 152 -10.82 -18.02 3.06
CA PHE A 152 -11.42 -19.23 3.62
C PHE A 152 -12.93 -19.32 3.30
N PRO A 153 -13.53 -20.54 3.30
CA PRO A 153 -14.97 -20.69 3.13
C PRO A 153 -15.79 -20.32 4.38
N ASP A 154 -15.16 -20.33 5.55
CA ASP A 154 -15.75 -20.22 6.88
C ASP A 154 -15.31 -18.96 7.65
N ALA A 155 -14.71 -17.97 6.98
CA ALA A 155 -14.34 -16.69 7.57
C ALA A 155 -14.54 -15.53 6.58
N PRO A 156 -14.72 -14.30 7.08
CA PRO A 156 -14.75 -13.10 6.23
C PRO A 156 -13.43 -12.95 5.44
N ALA A 157 -13.54 -12.45 4.21
CA ALA A 157 -12.35 -12.07 3.43
C ALA A 157 -11.81 -10.69 3.89
N ASN A 158 -10.58 -10.36 3.47
CA ASN A 158 -10.01 -9.03 3.63
C ASN A 158 -9.93 -8.54 5.10
N LEU A 159 -9.66 -9.42 6.07
CA LEU A 159 -9.65 -9.08 7.50
C LEU A 159 -8.70 -7.92 7.83
N GLY A 160 -7.52 -7.84 7.18
CA GLY A 160 -6.62 -6.70 7.34
C GLY A 160 -7.21 -5.38 6.84
N LEU A 161 -8.10 -5.41 5.82
CA LEU A 161 -8.82 -4.22 5.38
C LEU A 161 -9.94 -3.83 6.36
N HIS A 162 -10.60 -4.81 6.99
CA HIS A 162 -11.55 -4.56 8.08
C HIS A 162 -10.85 -3.92 9.28
N ASP A 163 -9.61 -4.32 9.60
CA ASP A 163 -8.79 -3.70 10.65
C ASP A 163 -8.51 -2.22 10.33
N GLN A 164 -8.10 -1.93 9.09
CA GLN A 164 -7.85 -0.56 8.62
C GLN A 164 -9.11 0.30 8.67
N LEU A 165 -10.26 -0.24 8.31
CA LEU A 165 -11.55 0.45 8.45
C LEU A 165 -11.90 0.70 9.93
N ALA A 166 -11.63 -0.26 10.82
CA ALA A 166 -11.83 -0.07 12.25
C ALA A 166 -10.93 1.03 12.81
N ALA A 167 -9.66 1.09 12.37
CA ALA A 167 -8.76 2.18 12.73
C ALA A 167 -9.26 3.55 12.25
N LEU A 168 -9.80 3.65 11.03
CA LEU A 168 -10.39 4.90 10.53
C LEU A 168 -11.61 5.35 11.35
N ARG A 169 -12.46 4.41 11.76
CA ARG A 169 -13.60 4.70 12.66
C ARG A 169 -13.11 5.17 14.02
N TRP A 170 -12.11 4.50 14.57
CA TRP A 170 -11.48 4.92 15.83
C TRP A 170 -10.88 6.34 15.72
N VAL A 171 -10.21 6.66 14.62
CA VAL A 171 -9.70 8.02 14.35
C VAL A 171 -10.84 9.03 14.33
N HIS A 172 -11.93 8.75 13.62
CA HIS A 172 -13.10 9.62 13.56
C HIS A 172 -13.71 9.89 14.95
N GLU A 173 -13.73 8.89 15.81
CA GLU A 173 -14.30 8.98 17.17
C GLU A 173 -13.36 9.64 18.19
N SER A 174 -12.03 9.51 18.00
CA SER A 174 -11.06 9.76 19.08
C SER A 174 -10.06 10.86 18.79
N ILE A 175 -9.81 11.21 17.51
CA ILE A 175 -8.65 12.04 17.14
C ILE A 175 -8.73 13.48 17.65
N ALA A 176 -9.92 13.98 17.96
CA ALA A 176 -10.11 15.28 18.58
C ALA A 176 -9.41 15.38 19.94
N ALA A 177 -9.32 14.29 20.70
CA ALA A 177 -8.57 14.26 21.98
C ALA A 177 -7.05 14.48 21.80
N PHE A 178 -6.56 14.28 20.58
CA PHE A 178 -5.17 14.47 20.19
C PHE A 178 -4.95 15.74 19.35
N GLY A 179 -5.94 16.63 19.28
CA GLY A 179 -5.87 17.88 18.54
C GLY A 179 -6.26 17.80 17.06
N GLY A 180 -6.58 16.62 16.53
CA GLY A 180 -6.95 16.45 15.13
C GLY A 180 -8.42 16.77 14.83
N ASP A 181 -8.70 17.19 13.60
CA ASP A 181 -10.06 17.39 13.08
C ASP A 181 -10.54 16.10 12.38
N PRO A 182 -11.55 15.39 12.93
CA PRO A 182 -12.12 14.21 12.26
C PRO A 182 -12.77 14.51 10.90
N GLY A 183 -13.12 15.77 10.62
CA GLY A 183 -13.63 16.22 9.32
C GLY A 183 -12.53 16.55 8.30
N ASN A 184 -11.25 16.52 8.69
CA ASN A 184 -10.11 16.82 7.81
C ASN A 184 -9.06 15.71 7.81
N VAL A 185 -9.50 14.47 7.50
CA VAL A 185 -8.69 13.26 7.48
C VAL A 185 -8.20 12.98 6.06
N THR A 186 -6.87 12.88 5.90
CA THR A 186 -6.20 12.38 4.70
C THR A 186 -5.74 10.95 4.96
N LEU A 187 -6.24 9.98 4.20
CA LEU A 187 -5.77 8.60 4.24
C LEU A 187 -4.62 8.42 3.26
N ALA A 188 -3.47 8.03 3.75
CA ALA A 188 -2.24 7.89 2.97
C ALA A 188 -1.66 6.48 3.11
N GLY A 189 -1.01 6.01 2.07
CA GLY A 189 -0.28 4.75 2.12
C GLY A 189 0.68 4.59 0.95
N GLN A 190 1.61 3.66 1.12
CA GLN A 190 2.59 3.32 0.09
C GLN A 190 2.49 1.84 -0.26
N SER A 191 2.68 1.47 -1.54
CA SER A 191 2.65 0.07 -1.99
C SER A 191 1.33 -0.62 -1.60
N ALA A 192 1.37 -1.72 -0.85
CA ALA A 192 0.19 -2.39 -0.33
C ALA A 192 -0.71 -1.47 0.52
N GLY A 193 -0.14 -0.50 1.24
CA GLY A 193 -0.89 0.53 1.95
C GLY A 193 -1.63 1.46 1.00
N ALA A 194 -1.04 1.85 -0.12
CA ALA A 194 -1.70 2.65 -1.15
C ALA A 194 -2.82 1.87 -1.86
N ILE A 195 -2.58 0.58 -2.16
CA ILE A 195 -3.64 -0.32 -2.68
C ILE A 195 -4.82 -0.35 -1.71
N SER A 196 -4.55 -0.56 -0.42
CA SER A 196 -5.58 -0.57 0.63
C SER A 196 -6.30 0.77 0.73
N THR A 197 -5.56 1.90 0.69
CA THR A 197 -6.13 3.26 0.66
C THR A 197 -7.12 3.41 -0.49
N GLY A 198 -6.71 3.03 -1.71
CA GLY A 198 -7.56 3.09 -2.90
C GLY A 198 -8.81 2.21 -2.81
N VAL A 199 -8.68 1.02 -2.21
CA VAL A 199 -9.83 0.11 -1.99
C VAL A 199 -10.76 0.65 -0.90
N LEU A 200 -10.22 1.19 0.21
CA LEU A 200 -11.01 1.78 1.29
C LEU A 200 -11.83 2.98 0.84
N ILE A 201 -11.25 3.92 0.08
CA ILE A 201 -12.03 5.06 -0.42
C ILE A 201 -13.13 4.65 -1.41
N ALA A 202 -12.97 3.49 -2.09
CA ALA A 202 -14.03 2.92 -2.92
C ALA A 202 -15.12 2.20 -2.11
N ALA A 203 -14.84 1.82 -0.86
CA ALA A 203 -15.76 1.06 -0.01
C ALA A 203 -16.89 1.95 0.54
N PRO A 204 -18.16 1.52 0.42
CA PRO A 204 -19.29 2.30 0.97
C PRO A 204 -19.19 2.56 2.48
N GLN A 205 -18.58 1.64 3.23
CA GLN A 205 -18.42 1.71 4.69
C GLN A 205 -17.41 2.75 5.17
N ALA A 206 -16.53 3.24 4.26
CA ALA A 206 -15.55 4.31 4.55
C ALA A 206 -16.07 5.71 4.14
N ARG A 207 -17.28 5.80 3.60
CA ARG A 207 -17.86 7.07 3.17
C ARG A 207 -17.97 8.05 4.34
N GLY A 208 -17.45 9.27 4.13
CA GLY A 208 -17.45 10.32 5.15
C GLY A 208 -16.29 10.25 6.16
N LEU A 209 -15.51 9.15 6.20
CA LEU A 209 -14.34 9.02 7.08
C LEU A 209 -13.06 9.63 6.48
N VAL A 210 -13.03 9.86 5.17
CA VAL A 210 -11.84 10.30 4.43
C VAL A 210 -12.20 11.50 3.55
N ARG A 211 -11.50 12.61 3.71
CA ARG A 211 -11.62 13.81 2.89
C ARG A 211 -10.65 13.80 1.71
N ARG A 212 -9.43 13.27 1.91
CA ARG A 212 -8.37 13.20 0.88
C ARG A 212 -7.67 11.85 0.95
N ALA A 213 -7.05 11.45 -0.16
CA ALA A 213 -6.25 10.23 -0.18
C ALA A 213 -4.93 10.41 -0.91
N VAL A 214 -3.87 9.78 -0.38
CA VAL A 214 -2.54 9.74 -1.00
C VAL A 214 -2.21 8.30 -1.38
N LEU A 215 -1.97 8.06 -2.68
CA LEU A 215 -1.64 6.75 -3.23
C LEU A 215 -0.19 6.74 -3.73
N GLN A 216 0.75 6.31 -2.87
CA GLN A 216 2.17 6.23 -3.24
C GLN A 216 2.51 4.85 -3.77
N SER A 217 2.87 4.75 -5.04
CA SER A 217 3.33 3.49 -5.66
C SER A 217 2.36 2.31 -5.46
N GLY A 218 1.05 2.58 -5.57
CA GLY A 218 0.00 1.56 -5.44
C GLY A 218 -1.33 2.06 -6.03
N ALA A 219 -1.92 1.27 -6.92
CA ALA A 219 -3.21 1.57 -7.54
C ALA A 219 -4.33 0.75 -6.88
N PRO A 220 -5.59 1.24 -6.89
CA PRO A 220 -6.73 0.47 -6.42
C PRO A 220 -6.88 -0.83 -7.21
N GLU A 221 -6.47 -1.96 -6.64
CA GLU A 221 -6.55 -3.26 -7.30
C GLU A 221 -7.04 -4.37 -6.37
N VAL A 222 -7.60 -5.41 -6.98
CA VAL A 222 -7.98 -6.64 -6.30
C VAL A 222 -7.34 -7.85 -6.98
N ALA A 223 -6.98 -8.83 -6.17
CA ALA A 223 -6.42 -10.09 -6.66
C ALA A 223 -7.54 -11.04 -7.13
N ASP A 224 -7.18 -11.93 -8.06
CA ASP A 224 -8.02 -13.06 -8.41
C ASP A 224 -8.24 -13.96 -7.18
N ARG A 225 -9.51 -14.17 -6.81
CA ARG A 225 -9.90 -15.02 -5.67
C ARG A 225 -9.32 -16.44 -5.76
N GLN A 226 -9.19 -17.00 -6.96
CA GLN A 226 -8.59 -18.32 -7.14
C GLN A 226 -7.08 -18.31 -6.82
N LYS A 227 -6.38 -17.22 -7.13
CA LYS A 227 -4.97 -17.05 -6.77
C LYS A 227 -4.77 -17.09 -5.26
N VAL A 228 -5.58 -16.33 -4.51
CA VAL A 228 -5.52 -16.30 -3.05
C VAL A 228 -5.92 -17.65 -2.45
N ARG A 229 -7.00 -18.28 -2.95
CA ARG A 229 -7.39 -19.64 -2.54
C ARG A 229 -6.29 -20.68 -2.79
N ARG A 230 -5.56 -20.58 -3.91
CA ARG A 230 -4.42 -21.47 -4.18
C ARG A 230 -3.31 -21.31 -3.16
N MET A 231 -3.06 -20.07 -2.68
CA MET A 231 -2.08 -19.80 -1.62
C MET A 231 -2.49 -20.49 -0.31
N VAL A 232 -3.74 -20.30 0.11
CA VAL A 232 -4.30 -20.96 1.33
C VAL A 232 -4.25 -22.49 1.20
N ARG A 233 -4.69 -23.08 0.08
CA ARG A 233 -4.62 -24.52 -0.16
C ARG A 233 -3.19 -25.06 -0.12
N ARG A 234 -2.23 -24.32 -0.64
CA ARG A 234 -0.80 -24.69 -0.61
C ARG A 234 -0.28 -24.76 0.83
N MET A 235 -0.68 -23.81 1.68
CA MET A 235 -0.36 -23.82 3.11
C MET A 235 -1.06 -25.00 3.80
N ALA A 236 -2.36 -25.21 3.58
CA ALA A 236 -3.13 -26.30 4.14
C ALA A 236 -2.53 -27.68 3.82
N THR A 237 -2.12 -27.90 2.55
CA THR A 237 -1.45 -29.14 2.13
C THR A 237 -0.13 -29.37 2.88
N ARG A 238 0.67 -28.32 3.10
CA ARG A 238 1.92 -28.43 3.87
C ARG A 238 1.69 -28.74 5.34
N LEU A 239 0.67 -28.12 5.91
CA LEU A 239 0.26 -28.31 7.30
C LEU A 239 -0.52 -29.63 7.52
N LYS A 240 -0.95 -30.29 6.43
CA LYS A 240 -1.82 -31.50 6.44
C LYS A 240 -3.14 -31.27 7.17
N ILE A 241 -3.76 -30.09 6.96
CA ILE A 241 -5.04 -29.69 7.56
C ILE A 241 -6.05 -29.28 6.48
N PRO A 242 -7.34 -29.22 6.78
CA PRO A 242 -8.34 -28.60 5.91
C PRO A 242 -8.01 -27.13 5.62
N ALA A 243 -8.41 -26.64 4.43
CA ALA A 243 -8.25 -25.23 4.04
C ALA A 243 -9.40 -24.37 4.59
N THR A 244 -9.62 -24.41 5.90
CA THR A 244 -10.66 -23.68 6.65
C THR A 244 -10.00 -22.79 7.70
N ALA A 245 -10.65 -21.67 8.03
CA ALA A 245 -10.19 -20.76 9.07
C ALA A 245 -10.14 -21.47 10.44
N ALA A 246 -11.13 -22.30 10.74
CA ALA A 246 -11.17 -23.10 11.97
C ALA A 246 -9.91 -23.97 12.12
N ALA A 247 -9.53 -24.73 11.07
CA ALA A 247 -8.32 -25.55 11.11
C ALA A 247 -7.01 -24.73 11.22
N PHE A 248 -6.97 -23.55 10.61
CA PHE A 248 -5.82 -22.64 10.71
C PHE A 248 -5.74 -21.96 12.08
N ALA A 249 -6.85 -21.76 12.77
CA ALA A 249 -6.89 -21.15 14.10
C ALA A 249 -6.14 -21.99 15.15
N ASP A 250 -6.11 -23.30 14.99
CA ASP A 250 -5.44 -24.24 15.88
C ASP A 250 -3.93 -24.38 15.59
N VAL A 251 -3.45 -23.81 14.46
CA VAL A 251 -2.04 -23.91 14.10
C VAL A 251 -1.20 -22.95 14.93
N ASP A 252 -0.07 -23.46 15.46
CA ASP A 252 0.95 -22.64 16.10
C ASP A 252 1.38 -21.49 15.19
N ARG A 253 1.52 -20.29 15.76
CA ARG A 253 1.78 -19.05 15.01
C ARG A 253 3.10 -19.11 14.24
N ASP A 254 4.16 -19.61 14.87
CA ASP A 254 5.48 -19.65 14.24
C ASP A 254 5.51 -20.66 13.11
N LEU A 255 4.83 -21.81 13.29
CA LEU A 255 4.66 -22.80 12.23
C LEU A 255 3.87 -22.21 11.05
N LEU A 256 2.82 -21.43 11.32
CA LEU A 256 2.02 -20.77 10.31
C LEU A 256 2.85 -19.76 9.51
N LEU A 257 3.66 -18.93 10.18
CA LEU A 257 4.54 -17.95 9.55
C LEU A 257 5.63 -18.61 8.70
N ARG A 258 6.26 -19.67 9.19
CA ARG A 258 7.24 -20.45 8.39
C ARG A 258 6.58 -21.05 7.15
N THR A 259 5.41 -21.65 7.30
CA THR A 259 4.66 -22.23 6.18
C THR A 259 4.27 -21.18 5.14
N GLN A 260 3.85 -19.98 5.59
CA GLN A 260 3.56 -18.86 4.72
C GLN A 260 4.80 -18.39 3.94
N ALA A 261 5.93 -18.22 4.61
CA ALA A 261 7.20 -17.82 3.98
C ALA A 261 7.63 -18.82 2.89
N GLU A 262 7.54 -20.12 3.18
CA GLU A 262 7.86 -21.18 2.21
C GLU A 262 6.89 -21.20 1.03
N ALA A 263 5.59 -21.06 1.28
CA ALA A 263 4.58 -21.05 0.22
C ALA A 263 4.74 -19.85 -0.71
N GLY A 264 5.20 -18.70 -0.19
CA GLY A 264 5.44 -17.46 -0.92
C GLY A 264 6.85 -17.29 -1.50
N ARG A 265 7.79 -18.21 -1.26
CA ARG A 265 9.23 -18.06 -1.61
C ARG A 265 9.52 -17.65 -3.05
N ARG A 266 8.66 -18.04 -4.00
CA ARG A 266 8.81 -17.73 -5.42
C ARG A 266 7.88 -16.62 -5.90
N SER A 267 7.34 -15.82 -4.98
CA SER A 267 6.44 -14.71 -5.30
C SER A 267 7.20 -13.40 -5.38
N SER A 268 6.87 -12.60 -6.38
CA SER A 268 7.42 -11.25 -6.56
C SER A 268 6.34 -10.36 -7.17
N PRO A 269 6.26 -9.08 -6.78
CA PRO A 269 5.39 -8.12 -7.47
C PRO A 269 5.67 -8.06 -8.99
N VAL A 270 6.93 -8.08 -9.39
CA VAL A 270 7.33 -8.03 -10.81
C VAL A 270 7.12 -9.37 -11.51
N LEU A 271 7.62 -10.46 -10.95
CA LEU A 271 7.60 -11.77 -11.59
C LEU A 271 6.30 -12.56 -11.35
N GLY A 272 5.44 -12.08 -10.44
CA GLY A 272 4.21 -12.76 -10.07
C GLY A 272 4.40 -13.92 -9.09
N GLY A 273 3.53 -14.92 -9.15
CA GLY A 273 3.56 -16.07 -8.24
C GLY A 273 2.38 -16.11 -7.27
N PRO A 274 2.34 -17.12 -6.37
CA PRO A 274 1.31 -17.22 -5.35
C PRO A 274 1.47 -16.10 -4.32
N GLY A 275 0.37 -15.55 -3.82
CA GLY A 275 0.43 -14.44 -2.86
C GLY A 275 -0.94 -14.11 -2.31
N PHE A 276 -0.94 -13.28 -1.30
CA PHE A 276 -2.14 -12.66 -0.77
C PHE A 276 -2.50 -11.41 -1.56
N GLY A 277 -3.71 -10.94 -1.40
CA GLY A 277 -4.24 -9.73 -2.03
C GLY A 277 -5.65 -9.47 -1.56
N LEU A 278 -6.09 -8.23 -1.68
CA LEU A 278 -7.48 -7.85 -1.49
C LEU A 278 -8.33 -8.54 -2.57
N VAL A 279 -9.54 -8.93 -2.23
CA VAL A 279 -10.45 -9.59 -3.17
C VAL A 279 -11.84 -8.94 -3.13
N VAL A 280 -12.52 -8.97 -4.26
CA VAL A 280 -13.96 -8.66 -4.25
C VAL A 280 -14.67 -9.69 -3.36
N ASP A 281 -15.37 -9.23 -2.32
CA ASP A 281 -16.03 -10.09 -1.34
C ASP A 281 -17.55 -9.95 -1.31
N GLY A 282 -18.08 -8.89 -1.93
CA GLY A 282 -19.51 -8.58 -1.99
C GLY A 282 -20.01 -7.75 -0.80
N ASP A 283 -19.12 -7.39 0.14
CA ASP A 283 -19.43 -6.59 1.34
C ASP A 283 -18.53 -5.34 1.38
N LEU A 284 -17.36 -5.43 2.00
CA LEU A 284 -16.42 -4.29 2.11
C LEU A 284 -15.84 -3.91 0.75
N VAL A 285 -15.61 -4.89 -0.10
CA VAL A 285 -15.16 -4.72 -1.50
C VAL A 285 -16.24 -5.29 -2.44
N PRO A 286 -17.34 -4.56 -2.68
CA PRO A 286 -18.48 -5.09 -3.44
C PRO A 286 -18.17 -5.33 -4.91
N THR A 287 -17.29 -4.52 -5.50
CA THR A 287 -16.91 -4.57 -6.93
C THR A 287 -15.42 -4.26 -7.11
N ASP A 288 -14.94 -4.25 -8.35
CA ASP A 288 -13.60 -3.77 -8.68
C ASP A 288 -13.45 -2.29 -8.24
N PRO A 289 -12.49 -1.97 -7.35
CA PRO A 289 -12.37 -0.63 -6.76
C PRO A 289 -11.96 0.44 -7.77
N LEU A 290 -11.10 0.10 -8.76
CA LEU A 290 -10.74 1.05 -9.81
C LEU A 290 -11.94 1.39 -10.68
N ALA A 291 -12.73 0.39 -11.08
CA ALA A 291 -13.95 0.62 -11.84
C ALA A 291 -14.98 1.44 -11.05
N ALA A 292 -15.13 1.20 -9.74
CA ALA A 292 -16.02 1.98 -8.89
C ALA A 292 -15.58 3.46 -8.77
N LEU A 293 -14.27 3.72 -8.66
CA LEU A 293 -13.72 5.08 -8.57
C LEU A 293 -13.77 5.82 -9.91
N THR A 294 -13.50 5.14 -11.02
CA THR A 294 -13.54 5.75 -12.37
C THR A 294 -14.97 5.93 -12.91
N GLY A 295 -15.91 5.12 -12.45
CA GLY A 295 -17.34 5.24 -12.81
C GLY A 295 -18.08 6.35 -12.10
N GLY A 296 -17.41 7.14 -11.23
CA GLY A 296 -17.98 8.32 -10.55
C GLY A 296 -18.93 8.01 -9.39
N GLY A 297 -19.21 6.75 -9.08
CA GLY A 297 -20.13 6.35 -7.99
C GLY A 297 -19.47 6.30 -6.62
N ALA A 298 -18.16 6.06 -6.55
CA ALA A 298 -17.42 5.97 -5.30
C ALA A 298 -16.61 7.25 -5.02
N ALA A 299 -16.54 7.65 -3.75
CA ALA A 299 -15.72 8.75 -3.24
C ALA A 299 -15.80 10.07 -4.05
N PRO A 300 -16.96 10.60 -4.43
CA PRO A 300 -17.06 11.73 -5.37
C PRO A 300 -16.41 13.02 -4.82
N GLY A 301 -16.31 13.17 -3.51
CA GLY A 301 -15.73 14.35 -2.83
C GLY A 301 -14.30 14.17 -2.32
N VAL A 302 -13.63 13.04 -2.59
CA VAL A 302 -12.27 12.79 -2.11
C VAL A 302 -11.24 13.32 -3.12
N ASP A 303 -10.34 14.20 -2.68
CA ASP A 303 -9.22 14.68 -3.50
C ASP A 303 -8.07 13.67 -3.44
N LEU A 304 -7.30 13.53 -4.53
CA LEU A 304 -6.27 12.51 -4.69
C LEU A 304 -4.90 13.13 -4.98
N LEU A 305 -3.90 12.67 -4.22
CA LEU A 305 -2.49 12.83 -4.57
C LEU A 305 -1.94 11.45 -4.91
N MET A 306 -1.46 11.25 -6.13
CA MET A 306 -1.06 9.94 -6.63
C MET A 306 0.29 10.00 -7.32
N GLY A 307 1.08 8.95 -7.20
CA GLY A 307 2.33 8.90 -7.92
C GLY A 307 3.10 7.61 -7.74
N TRP A 308 4.28 7.60 -8.28
CA TRP A 308 5.17 6.45 -8.36
C TRP A 308 6.62 6.88 -8.33
N THR A 309 7.52 5.91 -8.11
CA THR A 309 8.94 6.08 -8.36
C THR A 309 9.31 5.68 -9.79
N ARG A 310 10.33 6.31 -10.37
CA ARG A 310 10.72 6.09 -11.79
C ARG A 310 11.12 4.66 -12.10
N ASP A 311 11.81 4.00 -11.16
CA ASP A 311 12.41 2.69 -11.34
C ASP A 311 11.88 1.66 -10.31
N GLU A 312 10.57 1.64 -10.06
CA GLU A 312 9.89 0.79 -9.09
C GLU A 312 10.47 -0.63 -9.00
N TYR A 313 10.61 -1.26 -10.14
CA TYR A 313 11.00 -2.67 -10.29
C TYR A 313 12.38 -3.00 -9.73
N ARG A 314 13.26 -2.01 -9.59
CA ARG A 314 14.66 -2.24 -9.17
C ARG A 314 14.75 -2.76 -7.74
N LEU A 315 13.83 -2.36 -6.85
CA LEU A 315 13.78 -2.91 -5.49
C LEU A 315 13.57 -4.44 -5.48
N TRP A 316 12.88 -5.00 -6.47
CA TRP A 316 12.62 -6.45 -6.51
C TRP A 316 13.63 -7.24 -7.33
N LEU A 317 14.35 -6.61 -8.24
CA LEU A 317 15.32 -7.29 -9.10
C LEU A 317 16.75 -7.16 -8.59
N VAL A 318 17.14 -5.99 -8.08
CA VAL A 318 18.53 -5.71 -7.68
C VAL A 318 18.96 -6.48 -6.43
N PRO A 319 18.22 -6.48 -5.30
CA PRO A 319 18.65 -7.18 -4.09
C PRO A 319 18.84 -8.69 -4.29
N GLY A 320 18.04 -9.29 -5.15
CA GLY A 320 18.11 -10.73 -5.45
C GLY A 320 19.10 -11.10 -6.56
N GLY A 321 19.85 -10.15 -7.13
CA GLY A 321 20.74 -10.40 -8.26
C GLY A 321 20.00 -10.87 -9.53
N LEU A 322 18.72 -10.47 -9.67
CA LEU A 322 17.87 -10.97 -10.75
C LEU A 322 18.02 -10.18 -12.06
N VAL A 323 18.69 -9.01 -12.04
CA VAL A 323 18.85 -8.17 -13.23
C VAL A 323 19.60 -8.93 -14.31
N GLU A 324 20.79 -9.44 -14.02
CA GLU A 324 21.63 -10.18 -14.97
C GLU A 324 20.95 -11.52 -15.39
N HIS A 325 20.16 -12.12 -14.50
CA HIS A 325 19.41 -13.32 -14.84
C HIS A 325 18.31 -13.04 -15.85
N VAL A 326 17.52 -11.98 -15.65
CA VAL A 326 16.45 -11.55 -16.56
C VAL A 326 17.04 -11.09 -17.90
N ASP A 327 18.17 -10.37 -17.89
CA ASP A 327 18.85 -9.95 -19.10
C ASP A 327 19.36 -11.14 -19.93
N ARG A 328 19.91 -12.17 -19.29
CA ARG A 328 20.30 -13.42 -19.97
C ARG A 328 19.11 -14.17 -20.57
N LEU A 329 17.95 -14.13 -19.94
CA LEU A 329 16.73 -14.73 -20.49
C LEU A 329 16.19 -13.94 -21.71
N GLY A 330 16.52 -12.67 -21.83
CA GLY A 330 16.23 -11.85 -22.99
C GLY A 330 14.77 -11.93 -23.48
N SER A 331 14.57 -12.48 -24.66
CA SER A 331 13.23 -12.63 -25.28
C SER A 331 12.28 -13.54 -24.47
N VAL A 332 12.80 -14.52 -23.73
CA VAL A 332 11.97 -15.39 -22.87
C VAL A 332 11.39 -14.61 -21.69
N ALA A 333 12.18 -13.72 -21.08
CA ALA A 333 11.69 -12.85 -20.02
C ALA A 333 10.61 -11.88 -20.52
N LEU A 334 10.82 -11.30 -21.71
CA LEU A 334 9.81 -10.44 -22.37
C LEU A 334 8.53 -11.22 -22.69
N ALA A 335 8.60 -12.47 -23.18
CA ALA A 335 7.43 -13.31 -23.39
C ALA A 335 6.68 -13.58 -22.08
N GLY A 336 7.39 -13.80 -20.98
CA GLY A 336 6.80 -13.91 -19.64
C GLY A 336 6.07 -12.64 -19.20
N ALA A 337 6.68 -11.47 -19.42
CA ALA A 337 6.05 -10.17 -19.14
C ALA A 337 4.80 -9.93 -20.00
N MET A 338 4.84 -10.24 -21.30
CA MET A 338 3.68 -10.17 -22.19
C MET A 338 2.53 -11.03 -21.67
N ALA A 339 2.80 -12.29 -21.31
CA ALA A 339 1.79 -13.19 -20.75
C ALA A 339 1.21 -12.66 -19.43
N ARG A 340 2.06 -12.09 -18.57
CA ARG A 340 1.63 -11.47 -17.31
C ARG A 340 0.74 -10.26 -17.52
N CYS A 341 1.16 -9.36 -18.40
CA CYS A 341 0.45 -8.12 -18.73
C CYS A 341 -0.71 -8.33 -19.74
N ARG A 342 -0.83 -9.53 -20.33
CA ARG A 342 -1.84 -9.90 -21.34
C ARG A 342 -1.81 -8.98 -22.55
N VAL A 343 -0.63 -8.72 -23.07
CA VAL A 343 -0.40 -7.86 -24.25
C VAL A 343 0.28 -8.63 -25.37
N GLY A 344 0.16 -8.10 -26.58
CA GLY A 344 0.82 -8.63 -27.76
C GLY A 344 2.28 -8.15 -27.89
N SER A 345 2.96 -8.61 -28.94
CA SER A 345 4.38 -8.30 -29.21
C SER A 345 4.62 -6.84 -29.63
N GLU A 346 3.59 -6.09 -29.95
CA GLU A 346 3.65 -4.65 -30.26
C GLU A 346 4.10 -3.83 -29.05
N VAL A 347 3.66 -4.18 -27.84
CA VAL A 347 4.03 -3.46 -26.61
C VAL A 347 5.53 -3.54 -26.34
N PRO A 348 6.18 -4.72 -26.16
CA PRO A 348 7.62 -4.76 -25.94
C PRO A 348 8.45 -4.23 -27.11
N ARG A 349 7.95 -4.27 -28.34
CA ARG A 349 8.60 -3.62 -29.49
C ARG A 349 8.57 -2.10 -29.36
N GLY A 350 7.44 -1.52 -28.92
CA GLY A 350 7.30 -0.10 -28.65
C GLY A 350 8.26 0.35 -27.52
N TYR A 351 8.30 -0.38 -26.40
CA TYR A 351 9.26 -0.09 -25.31
C TYR A 351 10.71 -0.13 -25.80
N ARG A 352 11.07 -1.10 -26.64
CA ARG A 352 12.45 -1.18 -27.20
C ARG A 352 12.75 0.00 -28.12
N ALA A 353 11.77 0.49 -28.88
CA ALA A 353 11.93 1.67 -29.72
C ALA A 353 12.12 2.95 -28.88
N LEU A 354 11.37 3.10 -27.79
CA LEU A 354 11.49 4.23 -26.86
C LEU A 354 12.76 4.16 -25.99
N ARG A 355 13.30 2.96 -25.76
CA ARG A 355 14.44 2.66 -24.89
C ARG A 355 15.46 1.74 -25.57
N PRO A 356 16.14 2.20 -26.62
CA PRO A 356 16.97 1.32 -27.48
C PRO A 356 18.17 0.73 -26.72
N ALA A 357 18.68 1.41 -25.69
CA ALA A 357 19.79 0.95 -24.86
C ALA A 357 19.38 0.04 -23.69
N ALA A 358 18.07 -0.15 -23.43
CA ALA A 358 17.59 -0.89 -22.28
C ALA A 358 17.80 -2.40 -22.43
N GLY A 359 18.28 -3.05 -21.36
CA GLY A 359 18.30 -4.50 -21.23
C GLY A 359 16.90 -5.09 -21.04
N ALA A 360 16.80 -6.41 -21.09
CA ALA A 360 15.50 -7.11 -20.91
C ALA A 360 14.92 -6.87 -19.50
N ALA A 361 15.76 -6.79 -18.46
CA ALA A 361 15.34 -6.53 -17.09
C ALA A 361 14.67 -5.15 -16.95
N GLU A 362 15.22 -4.13 -17.58
CA GLU A 362 14.62 -2.79 -17.61
C GLU A 362 13.30 -2.80 -18.36
N LEU A 363 13.25 -3.36 -19.56
CA LEU A 363 12.03 -3.43 -20.37
C LEU A 363 10.91 -4.18 -19.64
N VAL A 364 11.20 -5.35 -19.05
CA VAL A 364 10.26 -6.12 -18.24
C VAL A 364 9.81 -5.31 -17.03
N GLY A 365 10.74 -4.67 -16.33
CA GLY A 365 10.47 -3.85 -15.15
C GLY A 365 9.54 -2.69 -15.45
N GLN A 366 9.83 -1.91 -16.48
CA GLN A 366 8.99 -0.77 -16.89
C GLN A 366 7.61 -1.23 -17.38
N MET A 367 7.53 -2.26 -18.22
CA MET A 367 6.26 -2.81 -18.67
C MET A 367 5.36 -3.26 -17.51
N VAL A 368 5.94 -3.97 -16.53
CA VAL A 368 5.18 -4.44 -15.37
C VAL A 368 4.77 -3.28 -14.46
N THR A 369 5.65 -2.29 -14.27
CA THR A 369 5.34 -1.07 -13.51
C THR A 369 4.19 -0.30 -14.16
N ASP A 370 4.25 -0.09 -15.47
CA ASP A 370 3.20 0.63 -16.19
C ASP A 370 1.85 -0.11 -16.09
N HIS A 371 1.87 -1.42 -16.28
CA HIS A 371 0.66 -2.25 -16.15
C HIS A 371 0.02 -2.22 -14.76
N MET A 372 0.85 -2.29 -13.71
CA MET A 372 0.37 -2.42 -12.32
C MET A 372 0.07 -1.08 -11.67
N LEU A 373 0.78 -0.01 -12.03
CA LEU A 373 0.74 1.26 -11.31
C LEU A 373 0.35 2.43 -12.21
N ARG A 374 1.18 2.78 -13.20
CA ARG A 374 1.01 4.05 -13.93
C ARG A 374 -0.28 4.06 -14.74
N LEU A 375 -0.55 3.00 -15.49
CA LEU A 375 -1.76 2.92 -16.31
C LEU A 375 -3.06 2.99 -15.49
N PRO A 376 -3.25 2.23 -14.40
CA PRO A 376 -4.44 2.38 -13.58
C PRO A 376 -4.51 3.72 -12.84
N LEU A 377 -3.40 4.32 -12.40
CA LEU A 377 -3.40 5.65 -11.77
C LEU A 377 -3.72 6.76 -12.78
N HIS A 378 -3.20 6.70 -14.00
CA HIS A 378 -3.61 7.61 -15.08
C HIS A 378 -5.11 7.52 -15.38
N ARG A 379 -5.65 6.32 -15.52
CA ARG A 379 -7.10 6.12 -15.72
C ARG A 379 -7.93 6.72 -14.57
N LEU A 380 -7.42 6.60 -13.35
CA LEU A 380 -8.07 7.20 -12.19
C LEU A 380 -8.01 8.72 -12.23
N ALA A 381 -6.87 9.30 -12.61
CA ALA A 381 -6.69 10.74 -12.78
C ALA A 381 -7.57 11.29 -13.91
N ASP A 382 -7.61 10.62 -15.08
CA ASP A 382 -8.47 10.98 -16.23
C ASP A 382 -9.96 11.00 -15.87
N ALA A 383 -10.40 10.07 -15.03
CA ALA A 383 -11.78 10.02 -14.55
C ALA A 383 -12.12 11.09 -13.50
N ARG A 384 -11.11 11.74 -12.89
CA ARG A 384 -11.24 12.70 -11.78
C ARG A 384 -10.30 13.91 -11.95
N PRO A 385 -10.33 14.62 -13.09
CA PRO A 385 -9.27 15.54 -13.47
C PRO A 385 -9.06 16.67 -12.44
N SER A 386 -10.05 17.43 -12.06
CA SER A 386 -9.91 18.57 -11.15
C SER A 386 -9.71 18.18 -9.66
N ARG A 387 -9.64 16.90 -9.33
CA ARG A 387 -9.47 16.36 -7.97
C ARG A 387 -8.26 15.44 -7.82
N SER A 388 -7.38 15.40 -8.81
CA SER A 388 -6.21 14.54 -8.82
C SER A 388 -4.96 15.36 -9.07
N HIS A 389 -3.94 15.14 -8.26
CA HIS A 389 -2.59 15.62 -8.47
C HIS A 389 -1.66 14.43 -8.66
N VAL A 390 -0.76 14.51 -9.63
CA VAL A 390 0.12 13.39 -9.98
C VAL A 390 1.57 13.79 -9.82
N TYR A 391 2.40 12.85 -9.32
CA TYR A 391 3.84 13.03 -9.20
C TYR A 391 4.63 11.80 -9.68
N GLU A 392 5.88 12.03 -10.08
CA GLU A 392 6.91 11.03 -10.28
C GLU A 392 8.10 11.36 -9.38
N PHE A 393 8.52 10.43 -8.51
CA PHE A 393 9.79 10.54 -7.80
C PHE A 393 10.90 9.96 -8.68
N ALA A 394 11.86 10.78 -9.03
CA ALA A 394 12.84 10.49 -10.07
C ALA A 394 14.31 10.56 -9.60
N TRP A 395 14.57 11.10 -8.39
CA TRP A 395 15.90 11.15 -7.82
C TRP A 395 16.46 9.73 -7.60
N PRO A 396 17.62 9.40 -8.18
CA PRO A 396 18.16 8.07 -8.06
C PRO A 396 18.89 7.87 -6.72
N SER A 397 18.71 6.71 -6.12
CA SER A 397 19.50 6.27 -4.97
C SER A 397 20.99 6.37 -5.26
N LEU A 398 21.77 6.77 -4.25
CA LEU A 398 23.23 6.75 -4.29
C LEU A 398 23.80 5.31 -4.13
N ARG A 399 22.92 4.33 -3.88
CA ARG A 399 23.27 2.90 -3.92
C ARG A 399 23.33 2.41 -5.36
N PRO A 400 24.40 1.69 -5.75
CA PRO A 400 24.53 1.21 -7.11
C PRO A 400 23.32 0.42 -7.61
N ALA A 401 22.93 0.64 -8.84
CA ALA A 401 21.87 -0.04 -9.59
C ALA A 401 20.44 0.13 -9.08
N LEU A 402 20.18 0.74 -7.91
CA LEU A 402 18.80 0.91 -7.39
C LEU A 402 17.99 1.96 -8.17
N GLY A 403 18.62 3.01 -8.71
CA GLY A 403 17.88 4.08 -9.35
C GLY A 403 16.84 4.71 -8.42
N ALA A 404 15.79 5.29 -8.95
CA ALA A 404 14.64 5.74 -8.17
C ALA A 404 13.71 4.54 -7.89
N CYS A 405 14.14 3.61 -7.03
CA CYS A 405 13.45 2.36 -6.77
C CYS A 405 12.24 2.54 -5.84
N HIS A 406 11.39 1.52 -5.80
CA HIS A 406 10.22 1.45 -4.91
C HIS A 406 10.57 1.77 -3.45
N SER A 407 9.73 2.56 -2.77
CA SER A 407 9.87 3.02 -1.37
C SER A 407 11.01 4.02 -1.11
N LEU A 408 11.79 4.41 -2.13
CA LEU A 408 12.90 5.35 -1.94
C LEU A 408 12.43 6.74 -1.49
N GLU A 409 11.24 7.15 -1.91
CA GLU A 409 10.63 8.44 -1.60
C GLU A 409 10.22 8.60 -0.14
N LEU A 410 10.10 7.52 0.62
CA LEU A 410 9.56 7.54 1.99
C LEU A 410 10.37 8.44 2.94
N GLY A 411 11.70 8.34 2.91
CA GLY A 411 12.56 9.20 3.72
C GLY A 411 12.41 10.68 3.43
N PHE A 412 12.02 11.04 2.20
CA PHE A 412 11.75 12.41 1.77
C PHE A 412 10.36 12.88 2.20
N VAL A 413 9.34 12.03 2.07
CA VAL A 413 7.97 12.35 2.51
C VAL A 413 7.89 12.58 4.01
N PHE A 414 8.57 11.74 4.81
CA PHE A 414 8.56 11.82 6.27
C PHE A 414 9.62 12.75 6.86
N ASP A 415 10.49 13.34 6.02
CA ASP A 415 11.65 14.12 6.46
C ASP A 415 12.50 13.35 7.50
N THR A 416 12.78 12.08 7.15
CA THR A 416 13.51 11.12 7.98
C THR A 416 14.72 10.52 7.24
N GLY A 417 15.34 11.31 6.34
CA GLY A 417 16.47 10.88 5.52
C GLY A 417 17.70 10.44 6.30
N GLU A 418 17.81 10.84 7.57
CA GLU A 418 18.92 10.48 8.46
C GLU A 418 18.74 9.14 9.17
N VAL A 419 17.52 8.56 9.23
CA VAL A 419 17.34 7.27 9.88
C VAL A 419 18.04 6.15 9.10
N GLU A 420 18.55 5.17 9.83
CA GLU A 420 19.38 4.11 9.24
C GLU A 420 18.71 3.41 8.05
N GLU A 421 17.41 3.18 8.12
CA GLU A 421 16.63 2.55 7.06
C GLU A 421 16.58 3.39 5.79
N ALA A 422 16.29 4.70 5.92
CA ALA A 422 16.31 5.60 4.78
C ALA A 422 17.71 5.65 4.15
N VAL A 423 18.77 5.71 4.96
CA VAL A 423 20.17 5.68 4.50
C VAL A 423 20.51 4.35 3.82
N ARG A 424 19.99 3.22 4.30
CA ARG A 424 20.20 1.91 3.66
C ARG A 424 19.69 1.89 2.22
N LEU A 425 18.57 2.55 1.97
CA LEU A 425 17.94 2.58 0.64
C LEU A 425 18.46 3.74 -0.22
N ALA A 426 18.52 4.96 0.33
CA ALA A 426 18.92 6.16 -0.39
C ALA A 426 20.43 6.32 -0.56
N GLY A 427 21.22 5.78 0.36
CA GLY A 427 22.64 6.13 0.52
C GLY A 427 22.84 7.34 1.43
N LYS A 428 24.08 7.58 1.85
CA LYS A 428 24.43 8.76 2.67
C LYS A 428 24.47 10.02 1.80
N GLY A 429 23.89 11.12 2.29
CA GLY A 429 23.93 12.41 1.60
C GLY A 429 22.75 12.60 0.62
N ALA A 430 21.62 11.95 0.86
CA ALA A 430 20.38 12.29 0.19
C ALA A 430 20.06 13.79 0.37
N PRO A 431 19.60 14.51 -0.67
CA PRO A 431 19.46 15.97 -0.63
C PRO A 431 18.31 16.40 0.28
N GLN A 432 18.63 17.11 1.37
CA GLN A 432 17.62 17.63 2.31
C GLN A 432 16.62 18.57 1.62
N SER A 433 17.08 19.42 0.70
CA SER A 433 16.20 20.34 -0.03
C SER A 433 15.11 19.63 -0.83
N LEU A 434 15.36 18.41 -1.30
CA LEU A 434 14.35 17.59 -1.96
C LEU A 434 13.35 17.03 -0.93
N ALA A 435 13.84 16.64 0.26
CA ALA A 435 12.97 16.22 1.37
C ALA A 435 12.08 17.39 1.82
N ASP A 436 12.65 18.59 2.02
CA ASP A 436 11.89 19.78 2.39
C ASP A 436 10.77 20.06 1.38
N THR A 437 11.09 20.01 0.08
CA THR A 437 10.11 20.23 -0.99
C THR A 437 9.01 19.18 -1.00
N MET A 438 9.38 17.91 -0.85
CA MET A 438 8.42 16.80 -0.92
C MET A 438 7.55 16.75 0.34
N HIS A 439 8.15 16.87 1.52
CA HIS A 439 7.43 16.91 2.79
C HIS A 439 6.41 18.06 2.84
N THR A 440 6.84 19.29 2.47
CA THR A 440 5.93 20.46 2.39
C THR A 440 4.72 20.16 1.52
N ALA A 441 4.91 19.56 0.35
CA ALA A 441 3.80 19.24 -0.55
C ALA A 441 2.79 18.25 0.07
N TRP A 442 3.24 17.28 0.87
CA TRP A 442 2.32 16.38 1.59
C TRP A 442 1.60 17.06 2.75
N VAL A 443 2.29 17.95 3.49
CA VAL A 443 1.68 18.80 4.52
C VAL A 443 0.62 19.72 3.92
N ASP A 444 0.92 20.40 2.82
CA ASP A 444 0.00 21.32 2.13
C ASP A 444 -1.22 20.55 1.60
N PHE A 445 -1.01 19.39 0.97
CA PHE A 445 -2.11 18.55 0.50
C PHE A 445 -2.98 18.05 1.65
N ALA A 446 -2.40 17.58 2.76
CA ALA A 446 -3.16 17.14 3.92
C ALA A 446 -3.96 18.29 4.56
N THR A 447 -3.46 19.52 4.50
CA THR A 447 -4.07 20.71 5.09
C THR A 447 -5.17 21.29 4.18
N THR A 448 -4.83 21.56 2.92
CA THR A 448 -5.67 22.35 1.99
C THR A 448 -6.26 21.53 0.84
N GLY A 449 -5.59 20.45 0.43
CA GLY A 449 -5.87 19.66 -0.77
C GLY A 449 -5.06 20.10 -1.99
N ASP A 450 -4.23 21.14 -1.85
CA ASP A 450 -3.35 21.64 -2.90
C ASP A 450 -1.89 21.34 -2.54
N PRO A 451 -1.19 20.47 -3.29
CA PRO A 451 0.22 20.15 -3.02
C PRO A 451 1.20 21.13 -3.69
N GLY A 452 0.72 22.23 -4.28
CA GLY A 452 1.56 23.26 -4.89
C GLY A 452 1.85 23.08 -6.38
N TRP A 453 1.08 22.24 -7.10
CA TRP A 453 1.12 22.16 -8.58
C TRP A 453 -0.26 21.89 -9.16
N PRO A 454 -0.49 22.15 -10.47
CA PRO A 454 -1.79 22.01 -11.10
C PRO A 454 -2.41 20.62 -10.91
N SER A 455 -3.73 20.58 -10.72
CA SER A 455 -4.51 19.36 -10.78
C SER A 455 -4.49 18.78 -12.20
N TRP A 456 -4.77 17.47 -12.30
CA TRP A 456 -4.78 16.73 -13.55
C TRP A 456 -5.76 17.30 -14.58
N ASP A 457 -5.31 17.42 -15.80
CA ASP A 457 -6.08 17.84 -16.96
C ASP A 457 -5.57 17.16 -18.26
N ALA A 458 -6.02 17.59 -19.43
CA ALA A 458 -5.62 17.04 -20.71
C ALA A 458 -4.12 17.23 -21.06
N SER A 459 -3.38 18.05 -20.30
CA SER A 459 -1.94 18.24 -20.47
C SER A 459 -1.11 17.30 -19.60
N HIS A 460 -1.75 16.50 -18.75
CA HIS A 460 -1.14 15.52 -17.84
C HIS A 460 -0.03 16.12 -16.95
N PRO A 461 -0.30 17.21 -16.20
CA PRO A 461 0.70 17.85 -15.35
C PRO A 461 1.19 16.86 -14.28
N THR A 462 2.49 16.63 -14.25
CA THR A 462 3.14 15.70 -13.33
C THR A 462 4.29 16.39 -12.62
N ARG A 463 4.23 16.49 -11.29
CA ARG A 463 5.35 16.97 -10.48
C ARG A 463 6.47 15.95 -10.49
N VAL A 464 7.66 16.33 -10.96
CA VAL A 464 8.85 15.47 -10.95
C VAL A 464 9.73 15.88 -9.78
N PHE A 465 9.88 14.98 -8.81
CA PHE A 465 10.79 15.14 -7.68
C PHE A 465 12.18 14.61 -8.04
N ASP A 466 13.07 15.52 -8.34
CA ASP A 466 14.48 15.28 -8.67
C ASP A 466 15.29 16.52 -8.28
N THR A 467 16.60 16.41 -8.19
CA THR A 467 17.52 17.56 -8.01
C THR A 467 17.86 18.27 -9.31
N THR A 468 17.54 17.65 -10.44
CA THR A 468 17.79 18.19 -11.78
C THR A 468 16.50 18.07 -12.61
N GLY A 469 16.17 19.09 -13.39
CA GLY A 469 15.02 19.05 -14.29
C GLY A 469 13.96 20.11 -13.99
N PRO A 470 12.87 20.11 -14.76
CA PRO A 470 11.91 21.21 -14.79
C PRO A 470 10.98 21.28 -13.55
N GLY A 471 11.03 20.30 -12.64
CA GLY A 471 10.14 20.23 -11.49
C GLY A 471 8.68 19.91 -11.85
N LEU A 472 8.12 20.46 -12.92
CA LEU A 472 6.82 20.13 -13.49
C LEU A 472 7.03 19.66 -14.95
N ALA A 473 6.45 18.52 -15.30
CA ALA A 473 6.45 17.97 -16.66
C ALA A 473 5.01 17.73 -17.12
N HIS A 474 4.80 17.66 -18.42
CA HIS A 474 3.50 17.35 -19.03
C HIS A 474 3.60 16.03 -19.77
N GLY A 475 2.81 15.05 -19.33
CA GLY A 475 2.76 13.71 -19.88
C GLY A 475 4.10 12.96 -19.98
N PRO A 476 4.96 12.95 -18.92
CA PRO A 476 6.31 12.40 -19.03
C PRO A 476 6.35 10.90 -19.36
N ARG A 477 5.21 10.22 -19.28
CA ARG A 477 5.04 8.79 -19.58
C ARG A 477 4.04 8.49 -20.70
N ASP A 478 3.51 9.51 -21.35
CA ASP A 478 2.46 9.34 -22.34
C ASP A 478 2.88 8.44 -23.51
N ALA A 479 4.13 8.53 -23.96
CA ALA A 479 4.65 7.70 -25.03
C ALA A 479 4.64 6.20 -24.68
N GLU A 480 5.04 5.81 -23.46
CA GLU A 480 4.98 4.44 -22.98
C GLU A 480 3.53 3.99 -22.75
N LEU A 481 2.72 4.84 -22.13
CA LEU A 481 1.32 4.51 -21.81
C LEU A 481 0.44 4.40 -23.06
N ALA A 482 0.73 5.16 -24.11
CA ALA A 482 0.05 5.03 -25.42
C ALA A 482 0.20 3.64 -26.04
N LEU A 483 1.28 2.91 -25.74
CA LEU A 483 1.47 1.53 -26.19
C LEU A 483 0.40 0.56 -25.66
N TRP A 484 -0.31 0.95 -24.60
CA TRP A 484 -1.35 0.15 -23.95
C TRP A 484 -2.77 0.50 -24.41
N ALA A 485 -2.92 1.38 -25.39
CA ALA A 485 -4.22 1.84 -25.92
C ALA A 485 -5.03 0.74 -26.64
N HIS A 486 -4.39 -0.38 -27.03
CA HIS A 486 -5.11 -1.54 -27.53
C HIS A 486 -5.80 -2.29 -26.37
N PRO A 487 -7.05 -2.77 -26.56
CA PRO A 487 -7.81 -3.37 -25.48
C PRO A 487 -7.02 -4.54 -24.88
N LEU A 488 -6.70 -4.41 -23.58
CA LEU A 488 -6.27 -5.55 -22.78
C LEU A 488 -7.25 -6.69 -23.07
N VAL A 489 -6.76 -7.86 -23.47
CA VAL A 489 -7.63 -9.03 -23.66
C VAL A 489 -8.49 -9.17 -22.40
N PRO A 490 -9.83 -9.10 -22.49
CA PRO A 490 -10.69 -9.05 -21.33
C PRO A 490 -10.32 -10.16 -20.33
N ARG A 491 -10.35 -9.87 -19.04
CA ARG A 491 -10.32 -10.93 -18.01
C ARG A 491 -11.46 -11.87 -18.33
N GLN A 492 -11.13 -13.01 -18.95
CA GLN A 492 -12.16 -13.96 -19.42
C GLN A 492 -13.00 -14.39 -18.22
N ALA A 493 -14.32 -14.34 -18.40
CA ALA A 493 -15.30 -14.93 -17.51
C ALA A 493 -14.92 -16.39 -17.15
N PRO A 494 -15.34 -16.90 -15.97
CA PRO A 494 -14.95 -18.22 -15.46
C PRO A 494 -15.25 -19.32 -16.47
N ALA A 495 -14.45 -20.39 -16.45
CA ALA A 495 -14.43 -21.51 -17.44
C ALA A 495 -15.81 -22.16 -17.78
N ALA A 496 -16.87 -21.87 -17.05
CA ALA A 496 -18.23 -22.30 -17.35
C ALA A 496 -18.74 -21.79 -18.71
N ASP A 497 -18.34 -20.59 -19.13
CA ASP A 497 -18.81 -20.02 -20.41
C ASP A 497 -18.03 -20.53 -21.64
N ARG A 498 -16.82 -21.07 -21.46
CA ARG A 498 -16.05 -21.66 -22.56
C ARG A 498 -16.68 -22.95 -23.08
N LEU A 499 -17.25 -23.76 -22.19
CA LEU A 499 -17.96 -24.99 -22.57
C LEU A 499 -19.24 -24.70 -23.33
N ALA A 500 -19.91 -23.58 -23.04
CA ALA A 500 -21.09 -23.14 -23.76
C ALA A 500 -20.75 -22.62 -25.18
N ALA A 501 -19.66 -21.88 -25.35
CA ALA A 501 -19.20 -21.37 -26.65
C ALA A 501 -18.72 -22.49 -27.57
N VAL A 502 -17.96 -23.47 -27.05
CA VAL A 502 -17.49 -24.65 -27.80
C VAL A 502 -18.68 -25.55 -28.22
N ARG A 503 -19.70 -25.69 -27.38
CA ARG A 503 -20.92 -26.42 -27.71
C ARG A 503 -21.78 -25.72 -28.80
N ARG A 504 -21.75 -24.38 -28.86
CA ARG A 504 -22.46 -23.63 -29.95
C ARG A 504 -21.75 -23.77 -31.30
N LEU A 505 -20.40 -23.75 -31.33
CA LEU A 505 -19.62 -23.94 -32.56
C LEU A 505 -19.74 -25.35 -33.15
N ARG A 506 -20.01 -26.38 -32.34
CA ARG A 506 -20.22 -27.77 -32.80
C ARG A 506 -21.65 -28.05 -33.30
N ARG A 507 -22.58 -27.12 -33.22
CA ARG A 507 -23.98 -27.27 -33.66
C ARG A 507 -24.32 -26.48 -34.95
N SER A 508 -23.37 -25.89 -35.64
CA SER A 508 -23.60 -25.31 -36.96
C SER A 508 -23.68 -26.41 -38.00
N PRO A 509 -24.78 -26.58 -38.71
CA PRO A 509 -24.89 -27.61 -39.74
C PRO A 509 -23.99 -27.28 -40.94
N VAL A 510 -23.19 -28.25 -41.34
CA VAL A 510 -22.41 -28.21 -42.58
C VAL A 510 -23.36 -28.12 -43.76
N PRO A 511 -23.27 -27.13 -44.67
CA PRO A 511 -24.08 -27.11 -45.85
C PRO A 511 -23.68 -28.24 -46.79
N ARG A 512 -24.63 -29.15 -47.10
CA ARG A 512 -24.47 -30.15 -48.13
C ARG A 512 -24.38 -29.47 -49.50
N ARG A 513 -23.23 -29.59 -50.17
CA ARG A 513 -23.10 -29.29 -51.57
C ARG A 513 -23.92 -30.30 -52.38
N ARG A 514 -24.77 -29.80 -53.24
CA ARG A 514 -25.25 -30.48 -54.43
C ARG A 514 -24.38 -30.10 -55.63
#